data_7796a3cbd5300c503e98fc1c02201f70
#
_entry.id   7796a3cbd5300c503e98fc1c02201f70
#
_cell.length_a   1.000
_cell.length_b   1.000
_cell.length_c   1.000
_cell.angle_alpha   90.00
_cell.angle_beta   90.00
_cell.angle_gamma   90.00
#
_symmetry.space_group_name_H-M   'P 1'
#
loop_
_entity.id
_entity.type
_entity.pdbx_description
1 polymer ?
#
loop_
_entity_poly.entity_id
_entity_poly.type
_entity_poly.pdbx_seq_one_letter_code
_entity_poly.pdbx_strand_id
1 'polypeptide(L)'
;MNIRLFLSMAFLAIIWTGCSTPKDITYMQNAETLPPEVLKATAKINEPVIMSGDLLQISVSATNPELVKFFNKTEMVATGSTNNSDNPMFYYLVDNKGNIDFPILGKIYVAGKTQSAVETEITNLIYPRYLAEKPGVEVRFQNFQVFTMGEVNRPGLIKSTNGRVTILEAISQSGDLTIHGRRDNVMVIHTNSDGSREVQRVNLTDKNLLISPVYNLRQNDVVYVEPNATKKRSSWAIPPAWQWGTSILSISLSIATFVVTVTK
;
A
#
# COMPACT_ATOMS: atom_id res chain seq x y z
N MET A 1 3.65 -51.22 -38.41
CA MET A 1 2.96 -50.19 -37.61
C MET A 1 3.02 -48.92 -38.41
N ASN A 2 1.89 -48.46 -38.93
CA ASN A 2 1.82 -47.40 -39.95
C ASN A 2 2.26 -46.06 -39.38
N ILE A 3 3.31 -45.45 -39.92
CA ILE A 3 3.89 -44.17 -39.50
C ILE A 3 2.84 -43.05 -39.42
N ARG A 4 1.78 -43.15 -40.24
CA ARG A 4 0.63 -42.23 -40.23
C ARG A 4 -0.19 -42.32 -38.92
N LEU A 5 -0.32 -43.54 -38.38
CA LEU A 5 -1.05 -43.76 -37.12
C LEU A 5 -0.23 -43.24 -35.93
N PHE A 6 1.09 -43.36 -35.98
CA PHE A 6 1.99 -42.84 -34.96
C PHE A 6 2.02 -41.30 -34.92
N LEU A 7 2.04 -40.68 -36.08
CA LEU A 7 1.97 -39.22 -36.23
C LEU A 7 0.62 -38.64 -35.77
N SER A 8 -0.51 -39.33 -36.05
CA SER A 8 -1.83 -38.86 -35.57
C SER A 8 -1.98 -39.02 -34.07
N MET A 9 -1.42 -40.06 -33.48
CA MET A 9 -1.44 -40.29 -32.04
C MET A 9 -0.51 -39.32 -31.27
N ALA A 10 0.66 -38.97 -31.85
CA ALA A 10 1.55 -37.95 -31.31
C ALA A 10 0.92 -36.55 -31.39
N PHE A 11 0.20 -36.23 -32.47
CA PHE A 11 -0.53 -34.96 -32.60
C PHE A 11 -1.70 -34.85 -31.62
N LEU A 12 -2.42 -35.97 -31.38
CA LEU A 12 -3.49 -36.02 -30.38
C LEU A 12 -2.99 -35.85 -28.93
N ALA A 13 -1.77 -36.36 -28.61
CA ALA A 13 -1.17 -36.23 -27.31
C ALA A 13 -0.74 -34.78 -26.96
N ILE A 14 -0.44 -33.95 -27.97
CA ILE A 14 -0.04 -32.56 -27.80
C ILE A 14 -1.26 -31.68 -27.43
N ILE A 15 -2.47 -32.05 -27.78
CA ILE A 15 -3.71 -31.30 -27.53
C ILE A 15 -4.18 -31.43 -26.07
N TRP A 16 -3.67 -32.42 -25.30
CA TRP A 16 -4.07 -32.69 -23.92
C TRP A 16 -3.24 -31.93 -22.86
N THR A 17 -2.36 -31.01 -23.25
CA THR A 17 -1.75 -30.09 -22.28
C THR A 17 -2.77 -29.02 -21.90
N GLY A 18 -3.69 -29.39 -21.03
CA GLY A 18 -4.77 -28.56 -20.56
C GLY A 18 -4.24 -27.27 -19.88
N CYS A 19 -4.88 -26.15 -20.16
CA CYS A 19 -4.73 -24.92 -19.42
C CYS A 19 -4.96 -25.17 -17.94
N SER A 20 -3.92 -25.07 -17.12
CA SER A 20 -4.13 -24.98 -15.67
C SER A 20 -4.78 -23.64 -15.36
N THR A 21 -5.93 -23.68 -14.73
CA THR A 21 -6.61 -22.45 -14.26
C THR A 21 -5.73 -21.79 -13.23
N PRO A 22 -5.32 -20.54 -13.41
CA PRO A 22 -4.48 -19.86 -12.41
C PRO A 22 -5.31 -19.62 -11.14
N LYS A 23 -5.07 -20.41 -10.10
CA LYS A 23 -5.65 -20.25 -8.77
C LYS A 23 -5.07 -19.03 -8.03
N ASP A 24 -4.02 -18.44 -8.57
CA ASP A 24 -3.16 -17.47 -7.89
C ASP A 24 -3.66 -16.02 -8.03
N ILE A 25 -4.86 -15.79 -8.58
CA ILE A 25 -5.41 -14.44 -8.84
C ILE A 25 -6.37 -14.00 -7.73
N THR A 26 -7.01 -14.94 -7.03
CA THR A 26 -8.04 -14.64 -6.04
C THR A 26 -7.41 -14.20 -4.72
N TYR A 27 -7.85 -13.07 -4.19
CA TYR A 27 -7.43 -12.58 -2.88
C TYR A 27 -8.08 -13.36 -1.74
N MET A 28 -7.39 -13.46 -0.60
CA MET A 28 -7.90 -13.96 0.68
C MET A 28 -8.71 -15.25 0.55
N GLN A 29 -8.16 -16.25 -0.14
CA GLN A 29 -8.85 -17.53 -0.34
C GLN A 29 -9.23 -18.17 1.00
N ASN A 30 -10.48 -18.61 1.11
CA ASN A 30 -11.06 -19.19 2.31
C ASN A 30 -11.07 -18.25 3.55
N ALA A 31 -11.18 -16.94 3.34
CA ALA A 31 -11.24 -15.96 4.44
C ALA A 31 -12.43 -16.24 5.40
N GLU A 32 -13.53 -16.78 4.88
CA GLU A 32 -14.72 -17.17 5.63
C GLU A 32 -14.44 -18.28 6.67
N THR A 33 -13.32 -18.99 6.55
CA THR A 33 -12.93 -20.02 7.52
C THR A 33 -12.19 -19.47 8.74
N LEU A 34 -11.91 -18.15 8.77
CA LEU A 34 -11.30 -17.53 9.96
C LEU A 34 -12.31 -17.46 11.09
N PRO A 35 -11.92 -17.86 12.32
CA PRO A 35 -12.81 -17.75 13.48
C PRO A 35 -13.20 -16.28 13.71
N PRO A 36 -14.49 -15.98 14.02
CA PRO A 36 -14.96 -14.62 14.31
C PRO A 36 -14.19 -13.96 15.48
N GLU A 37 -13.73 -14.72 16.44
CA GLU A 37 -12.92 -14.25 17.57
C GLU A 37 -11.58 -13.64 17.10
N VAL A 38 -10.95 -14.28 16.11
CA VAL A 38 -9.67 -13.82 15.52
C VAL A 38 -9.89 -12.53 14.75
N LEU A 39 -10.97 -12.43 13.97
CA LEU A 39 -11.32 -11.22 13.24
C LEU A 39 -11.66 -10.06 14.18
N LYS A 40 -12.31 -10.33 15.32
CA LYS A 40 -12.58 -9.30 16.35
C LYS A 40 -11.29 -8.84 17.05
N ALA A 41 -10.34 -9.73 17.29
CA ALA A 41 -9.07 -9.39 17.91
C ALA A 41 -8.21 -8.49 17.01
N THR A 42 -8.29 -8.69 15.68
CA THR A 42 -7.59 -7.85 14.68
C THR A 42 -8.32 -6.54 14.38
N ALA A 43 -9.60 -6.44 14.73
CA ALA A 43 -10.37 -5.19 14.62
C ALA A 43 -9.91 -4.10 15.61
N LYS A 44 -9.05 -4.42 16.58
CA LYS A 44 -8.26 -3.41 17.30
C LYS A 44 -7.30 -2.77 16.29
N ILE A 45 -7.80 -1.74 15.65
CA ILE A 45 -7.05 -0.89 14.74
C ILE A 45 -5.87 -0.36 15.55
N ASN A 46 -4.66 -0.73 15.16
CA ASN A 46 -3.47 -0.07 15.67
C ASN A 46 -3.57 1.38 15.19
N GLU A 47 -3.83 2.29 16.12
CA GLU A 47 -3.76 3.71 15.82
C GLU A 47 -2.37 4.02 15.27
N PRO A 48 -2.27 4.80 14.17
CA PRO A 48 -0.98 5.17 13.63
C PRO A 48 -0.17 5.95 14.66
N VAL A 49 1.12 5.67 14.71
CA VAL A 49 2.07 6.32 15.62
C VAL A 49 2.65 7.52 14.90
N ILE A 50 2.70 8.65 15.58
CA ILE A 50 3.26 9.91 15.07
C ILE A 50 4.77 9.77 14.92
N MET A 51 5.30 10.22 13.77
CA MET A 51 6.73 10.21 13.46
C MET A 51 7.26 11.60 13.14
N SER A 52 8.58 11.77 13.21
CA SER A 52 9.24 12.99 12.76
C SER A 52 8.94 13.25 11.27
N GLY A 53 8.62 14.50 10.92
CA GLY A 53 8.18 14.89 9.58
C GLY A 53 6.68 14.83 9.34
N ASP A 54 5.90 14.31 10.30
CA ASP A 54 4.44 14.33 10.21
C ASP A 54 3.89 15.74 10.36
N LEU A 55 2.82 16.02 9.61
CA LEU A 55 2.03 17.23 9.75
C LEU A 55 0.73 16.90 10.48
N LEU A 56 0.56 17.52 11.64
CA LEU A 56 -0.62 17.33 12.48
C LEU A 56 -1.50 18.57 12.44
N GLN A 57 -2.78 18.36 12.28
CA GLN A 57 -3.80 19.35 12.59
C GLN A 57 -4.27 19.09 14.02
N ILE A 58 -4.16 20.10 14.88
CA ILE A 58 -4.63 20.00 16.26
C ILE A 58 -5.63 21.10 16.47
N SER A 59 -6.84 20.73 16.89
CA SER A 59 -7.89 21.68 17.23
C SER A 59 -8.32 21.51 18.67
N VAL A 60 -8.44 22.64 19.38
CA VAL A 60 -8.90 22.72 20.77
C VAL A 60 -10.26 23.39 20.78
N SER A 61 -11.24 22.76 21.39
CA SER A 61 -12.61 23.25 21.51
C SER A 61 -13.06 23.31 22.98
N ALA A 62 -13.89 24.29 23.31
CA ALA A 62 -14.51 24.45 24.62
C ALA A 62 -15.92 25.04 24.46
N THR A 63 -16.71 25.05 25.55
CA THR A 63 -18.05 25.65 25.57
C THR A 63 -18.01 27.12 25.15
N ASN A 64 -17.00 27.85 25.60
CA ASN A 64 -16.74 29.21 25.10
C ASN A 64 -15.52 29.21 24.16
N PRO A 65 -15.73 29.42 22.83
CA PRO A 65 -14.65 29.39 21.84
C PRO A 65 -13.57 30.45 22.05
N GLU A 66 -13.90 31.61 22.62
CA GLU A 66 -12.93 32.70 22.87
C GLU A 66 -11.82 32.26 23.83
N LEU A 67 -12.10 31.35 24.77
CA LEU A 67 -11.12 30.88 25.75
C LEU A 67 -10.05 29.99 25.12
N VAL A 68 -10.35 29.33 24.01
CA VAL A 68 -9.46 28.38 23.35
C VAL A 68 -8.80 28.95 22.08
N LYS A 69 -9.16 30.15 21.71
CA LYS A 69 -8.67 30.83 20.50
C LYS A 69 -7.15 30.86 20.41
N PHE A 70 -6.48 31.11 21.52
CA PHE A 70 -5.03 31.20 21.58
C PHE A 70 -4.30 29.84 21.54
N PHE A 71 -5.03 28.72 21.71
CA PHE A 71 -4.48 27.37 21.55
C PHE A 71 -4.57 26.86 20.11
N ASN A 72 -5.32 27.56 19.24
CA ASN A 72 -5.54 27.18 17.84
C ASN A 72 -4.71 28.04 16.89
N LYS A 73 -3.85 27.44 16.08
CA LYS A 73 -3.08 28.18 15.05
C LYS A 73 -3.95 28.88 14.03
N THR A 74 -5.13 28.35 13.73
CA THR A 74 -6.03 28.82 12.68
C THR A 74 -6.55 30.23 12.92
N GLU A 75 -6.74 30.63 14.17
CA GLU A 75 -7.34 31.93 14.50
C GLU A 75 -6.31 33.08 14.56
N MET A 76 -5.02 32.76 14.75
CA MET A 76 -3.96 33.79 14.82
C MET A 76 -3.64 34.39 13.45
N VAL A 77 -4.07 33.79 12.34
CA VAL A 77 -3.74 34.20 10.95
C VAL A 77 -4.95 34.75 10.20
N ALA A 78 -6.16 34.67 10.75
CA ALA A 78 -7.42 34.98 10.07
C ALA A 78 -7.66 36.48 9.73
N THR A 79 -6.67 37.35 9.95
CA THR A 79 -6.82 38.77 9.65
C THR A 79 -6.47 39.18 8.20
N GLY A 80 -6.27 38.24 7.28
CA GLY A 80 -5.84 38.71 5.95
C GLY A 80 -5.86 37.78 4.75
N SER A 81 -6.35 36.57 4.78
CA SER A 81 -6.33 35.77 3.55
C SER A 81 -7.41 34.70 3.47
N THR A 82 -8.01 34.66 2.30
CA THR A 82 -9.04 33.76 1.81
C THR A 82 -8.71 32.27 2.02
N ASN A 83 -9.69 31.56 2.55
CA ASN A 83 -10.01 30.11 2.48
C ASN A 83 -9.09 29.23 1.61
N ASN A 84 -7.91 28.90 2.11
CA ASN A 84 -7.14 27.76 1.60
C ASN A 84 -6.82 26.84 2.77
N SER A 85 -7.60 25.77 2.92
CA SER A 85 -7.40 24.69 3.88
C SER A 85 -6.03 23.98 3.73
N ASP A 86 -5.28 24.28 2.68
CA ASP A 86 -3.96 23.70 2.39
C ASP A 86 -2.78 24.60 2.82
N ASN A 87 -3.03 25.66 3.62
CA ASN A 87 -1.95 26.53 4.07
C ASN A 87 -1.13 25.84 5.18
N PRO A 88 0.17 25.58 4.95
CA PRO A 88 1.05 24.91 5.94
C PRO A 88 1.13 25.59 7.31
N MET A 89 0.74 26.89 7.38
CA MET A 89 0.75 27.64 8.65
C MET A 89 -0.24 27.12 9.68
N PHE A 90 -1.24 26.33 9.27
CA PHE A 90 -2.27 25.81 10.17
C PHE A 90 -1.88 24.46 10.80
N TYR A 91 -0.79 23.87 10.34
CA TYR A 91 -0.36 22.54 10.79
C TYR A 91 0.84 22.61 11.74
N TYR A 92 0.98 21.57 12.53
CA TYR A 92 2.11 21.35 13.41
C TYR A 92 3.05 20.36 12.77
N LEU A 93 4.25 20.81 12.39
CA LEU A 93 5.30 19.92 11.92
C LEU A 93 5.98 19.26 13.12
N VAL A 94 6.05 17.94 13.12
CA VAL A 94 6.84 17.18 14.09
C VAL A 94 8.32 17.32 13.71
N ASP A 95 9.11 17.94 14.57
CA ASP A 95 10.54 18.17 14.33
C ASP A 95 11.38 16.88 14.40
N ASN A 96 12.65 16.96 14.02
CA ASN A 96 13.56 15.80 14.04
C ASN A 96 13.83 15.25 15.46
N LYS A 97 13.44 15.99 16.51
CA LYS A 97 13.51 15.54 17.89
C LYS A 97 12.18 14.98 18.40
N GLY A 98 11.17 14.90 17.52
CA GLY A 98 9.85 14.38 17.84
C GLY A 98 8.93 15.37 18.56
N ASN A 99 9.23 16.67 18.54
CA ASN A 99 8.41 17.69 19.20
C ASN A 99 7.56 18.48 18.19
N ILE A 100 6.43 18.99 18.66
CA ILE A 100 5.67 20.06 18.02
C ILE A 100 5.82 21.35 18.83
N ASP A 101 5.75 22.50 18.17
CA ASP A 101 5.71 23.82 18.83
C ASP A 101 4.25 24.25 18.98
N PHE A 102 3.71 24.07 20.20
CA PHE A 102 2.30 24.31 20.48
C PHE A 102 2.13 25.68 21.17
N PRO A 103 1.15 26.51 20.71
CA PRO A 103 0.94 27.83 21.30
C PRO A 103 0.74 27.76 22.82
N ILE A 104 1.32 28.71 23.53
CA ILE A 104 1.26 28.85 25.01
C ILE A 104 1.97 27.71 25.75
N LEU A 105 1.84 26.44 25.31
CA LEU A 105 2.43 25.30 26.01
C LEU A 105 3.91 25.07 25.62
N GLY A 106 4.37 25.66 24.50
CA GLY A 106 5.71 25.45 23.99
C GLY A 106 5.91 24.10 23.33
N LYS A 107 7.10 23.53 23.49
CA LYS A 107 7.45 22.24 22.87
C LYS A 107 6.83 21.06 23.58
N ILE A 108 6.09 20.24 22.83
CA ILE A 108 5.47 19.01 23.31
C ILE A 108 6.05 17.84 22.51
N TYR A 109 6.55 16.82 23.20
CA TYR A 109 7.05 15.61 22.58
C TYR A 109 5.90 14.70 22.18
N VAL A 110 5.78 14.40 20.86
CA VAL A 110 4.67 13.63 20.28
C VAL A 110 5.11 12.39 19.52
N ALA A 111 6.37 12.28 19.11
CA ALA A 111 6.85 11.12 18.37
C ALA A 111 6.71 9.83 19.18
N GLY A 112 6.32 8.74 18.51
CA GLY A 112 6.08 7.46 19.16
C GLY A 112 4.74 7.36 19.90
N LYS A 113 3.94 8.44 19.95
CA LYS A 113 2.61 8.45 20.56
C LYS A 113 1.51 8.29 19.51
N THR A 114 0.37 7.76 19.92
CA THR A 114 -0.84 7.73 19.09
C THR A 114 -1.56 9.07 19.13
N GLN A 115 -2.48 9.31 18.20
CA GLN A 115 -3.32 10.52 18.20
C GLN A 115 -4.05 10.69 19.53
N SER A 116 -4.71 9.64 20.03
CA SER A 116 -5.47 9.66 21.28
C SER A 116 -4.59 9.90 22.52
N ALA A 117 -3.34 9.43 22.52
CA ALA A 117 -2.40 9.73 23.58
C ALA A 117 -1.99 11.21 23.60
N VAL A 118 -1.76 11.82 22.44
CA VAL A 118 -1.44 13.25 22.32
C VAL A 118 -2.64 14.13 22.67
N GLU A 119 -3.84 13.75 22.25
CA GLU A 119 -5.10 14.43 22.65
C GLU A 119 -5.26 14.49 24.16
N THR A 120 -5.04 13.34 24.82
CA THR A 120 -5.10 13.25 26.28
C THR A 120 -4.03 14.10 26.95
N GLU A 121 -2.81 14.08 26.45
CA GLU A 121 -1.70 14.84 26.99
C GLU A 121 -1.94 16.35 26.87
N ILE A 122 -2.33 16.85 25.70
CA ILE A 122 -2.63 18.27 25.49
C ILE A 122 -3.81 18.70 26.37
N THR A 123 -4.85 17.88 26.47
CA THR A 123 -5.97 18.13 27.36
C THR A 123 -5.51 18.33 28.81
N ASN A 124 -4.63 17.45 29.30
CA ASN A 124 -4.11 17.51 30.68
C ASN A 124 -3.14 18.68 30.91
N LEU A 125 -2.46 19.15 29.88
CA LEU A 125 -1.59 20.35 29.95
C LEU A 125 -2.41 21.64 30.02
N ILE A 126 -3.59 21.64 29.39
CA ILE A 126 -4.49 22.80 29.35
C ILE A 126 -5.36 22.84 30.62
N TYR A 127 -5.98 21.71 30.99
CA TYR A 127 -6.88 21.61 32.14
C TYR A 127 -6.17 21.05 33.39
N PRO A 128 -6.36 21.60 34.58
CA PRO A 128 -7.14 22.81 34.93
C PRO A 128 -6.32 24.11 34.89
N ARG A 129 -5.06 24.07 34.39
CA ARG A 129 -4.12 25.16 34.52
C ARG A 129 -4.54 26.44 33.81
N TYR A 130 -5.07 26.31 32.61
CA TYR A 130 -5.46 27.43 31.74
C TYR A 130 -6.97 27.55 31.57
N LEU A 131 -7.70 26.45 31.68
CA LEU A 131 -9.14 26.42 31.56
C LEU A 131 -9.77 25.78 32.79
N ALA A 132 -10.91 26.31 33.22
CA ALA A 132 -11.67 25.77 34.32
C ALA A 132 -12.51 24.53 33.88
N GLU A 133 -12.80 24.41 32.61
CA GLU A 133 -13.49 23.26 32.00
C GLU A 133 -12.51 22.42 31.17
N LYS A 134 -12.79 21.11 31.06
CA LYS A 134 -11.99 20.19 30.25
C LYS A 134 -12.25 20.45 28.77
N PRO A 135 -11.24 20.88 27.97
CA PRO A 135 -11.43 21.12 26.54
C PRO A 135 -11.52 19.81 25.77
N GLY A 136 -12.18 19.85 24.62
CA GLY A 136 -12.05 18.84 23.57
C GLY A 136 -10.77 19.11 22.77
N VAL A 137 -9.89 18.12 22.64
CA VAL A 137 -8.72 18.19 21.78
C VAL A 137 -8.83 17.13 20.72
N GLU A 138 -8.65 17.50 19.47
CA GLU A 138 -8.68 16.59 18.32
C GLU A 138 -7.35 16.70 17.56
N VAL A 139 -6.72 15.56 17.30
CA VAL A 139 -5.45 15.46 16.54
C VAL A 139 -5.69 14.65 15.28
N ARG A 140 -5.37 15.22 14.11
CA ARG A 140 -5.48 14.55 12.80
C ARG A 140 -4.18 14.63 12.03
N PHE A 141 -3.82 13.54 11.32
CA PHE A 141 -2.76 13.59 10.32
C PHE A 141 -3.23 14.35 9.07
N GLN A 142 -2.38 15.22 8.54
CA GLN A 142 -2.65 15.93 7.28
C GLN A 142 -1.87 15.37 6.10
N ASN A 143 -0.75 14.73 6.35
CA ASN A 143 0.11 14.18 5.31
C ASN A 143 0.22 12.66 5.35
N PHE A 144 -0.81 11.95 5.90
CA PHE A 144 -0.76 10.50 5.91
C PHE A 144 -0.78 9.95 4.48
N GLN A 145 0.29 9.25 4.13
CA GLN A 145 0.49 8.75 2.78
C GLN A 145 1.28 7.43 2.80
N VAL A 146 1.05 6.61 1.78
CA VAL A 146 1.82 5.41 1.47
C VAL A 146 2.14 5.40 -0.02
N PHE A 147 3.12 4.60 -0.42
CA PHE A 147 3.54 4.51 -1.81
C PHE A 147 3.28 3.10 -2.34
N THR A 148 2.81 3.02 -3.59
CA THR A 148 2.68 1.76 -4.32
C THR A 148 3.58 1.78 -5.54
N MET A 149 4.27 0.68 -5.80
CA MET A 149 5.17 0.56 -6.95
C MET A 149 5.25 -0.87 -7.48
N GLY A 150 5.77 -1.02 -8.69
CA GLY A 150 5.92 -2.30 -9.37
C GLY A 150 4.70 -2.65 -10.22
N GLU A 151 4.23 -3.89 -10.15
CA GLU A 151 3.17 -4.45 -10.99
C GLU A 151 1.76 -4.12 -10.48
N VAL A 152 1.47 -2.84 -10.33
CA VAL A 152 0.13 -2.27 -10.11
C VAL A 152 -0.28 -1.41 -11.31
N ASN A 153 -1.58 -1.23 -11.54
CA ASN A 153 -2.04 -0.48 -12.72
C ASN A 153 -1.72 1.01 -12.66
N ARG A 154 -1.70 1.60 -11.46
CA ARG A 154 -1.37 3.02 -11.22
C ARG A 154 -0.42 3.14 -10.04
N PRO A 155 0.89 2.92 -10.26
CA PRO A 155 1.88 3.13 -9.21
C PRO A 155 1.95 4.61 -8.82
N GLY A 156 2.23 4.87 -7.55
CA GLY A 156 2.36 6.24 -7.07
C GLY A 156 2.00 6.42 -5.60
N LEU A 157 1.71 7.66 -5.27
CA LEU A 157 1.36 8.12 -3.94
C LEU A 157 -0.12 7.89 -3.66
N ILE A 158 -0.42 7.25 -2.53
CA ILE A 158 -1.77 7.07 -1.99
C ILE A 158 -1.90 7.92 -0.72
N LYS A 159 -2.80 8.89 -0.75
CA LYS A 159 -3.11 9.74 0.41
C LYS A 159 -4.32 9.21 1.18
N SER A 160 -4.30 9.37 2.49
CA SER A 160 -5.44 9.06 3.36
C SER A 160 -5.95 10.33 4.03
N THR A 161 -7.27 10.48 4.03
CA THR A 161 -7.96 11.57 4.73
C THR A 161 -8.28 11.24 6.19
N ASN A 162 -8.28 9.95 6.55
CA ASN A 162 -8.57 9.45 7.90
C ASN A 162 -7.35 8.95 8.66
N GLY A 163 -6.13 9.26 8.17
CA GLY A 163 -4.90 8.95 8.86
C GLY A 163 -4.53 7.45 8.89
N ARG A 164 -5.18 6.61 8.06
CA ARG A 164 -4.90 5.17 7.97
C ARG A 164 -5.14 4.67 6.55
N VAL A 165 -4.40 3.64 6.17
CA VAL A 165 -4.56 2.90 4.91
C VAL A 165 -4.24 1.44 5.16
N THR A 166 -5.10 0.54 4.73
CA THR A 166 -4.81 -0.88 4.68
C THR A 166 -4.09 -1.24 3.39
N ILE A 167 -3.38 -2.37 3.37
CA ILE A 167 -2.72 -2.85 2.15
C ILE A 167 -3.71 -3.07 1.00
N LEU A 168 -4.94 -3.52 1.30
CA LEU A 168 -5.99 -3.72 0.30
C LEU A 168 -6.52 -2.38 -0.24
N GLU A 169 -6.67 -1.36 0.62
CA GLU A 169 -7.05 -0.01 0.18
C GLU A 169 -5.97 0.61 -0.71
N ALA A 170 -4.68 0.45 -0.34
CA ALA A 170 -3.57 0.94 -1.15
C ALA A 170 -3.56 0.29 -2.54
N ILE A 171 -3.75 -1.04 -2.61
CA ILE A 171 -3.83 -1.79 -3.86
C ILE A 171 -5.06 -1.36 -4.67
N SER A 172 -6.23 -1.24 -4.04
CA SER A 172 -7.46 -0.80 -4.70
C SER A 172 -7.33 0.59 -5.31
N GLN A 173 -6.77 1.56 -4.56
CA GLN A 173 -6.53 2.92 -5.05
C GLN A 173 -5.50 2.96 -6.19
N SER A 174 -4.56 2.00 -6.21
CA SER A 174 -3.61 1.81 -7.33
C SER A 174 -4.24 1.12 -8.54
N GLY A 175 -5.54 0.86 -8.54
CA GLY A 175 -6.27 0.22 -9.63
C GLY A 175 -6.01 -1.28 -9.75
N ASP A 176 -5.68 -1.94 -8.64
CA ASP A 176 -5.32 -3.34 -8.51
C ASP A 176 -3.94 -3.72 -9.11
N LEU A 177 -3.50 -4.95 -8.84
CA LEU A 177 -2.32 -5.53 -9.45
C LEU A 177 -2.58 -5.83 -10.94
N THR A 178 -1.53 -5.66 -11.76
CA THR A 178 -1.58 -6.17 -13.14
C THR A 178 -1.68 -7.70 -13.14
N ILE A 179 -2.02 -8.28 -14.29
CA ILE A 179 -2.02 -9.75 -14.47
C ILE A 179 -0.61 -10.36 -14.26
N HIS A 180 0.41 -9.53 -14.33
CA HIS A 180 1.80 -9.91 -14.13
C HIS A 180 2.29 -9.69 -12.69
N GLY A 181 1.47 -9.08 -11.84
CA GLY A 181 1.81 -8.85 -10.43
C GLY A 181 1.73 -10.14 -9.60
N ARG A 182 2.76 -10.37 -8.79
CA ARG A 182 2.78 -11.50 -7.85
C ARG A 182 1.96 -11.18 -6.62
N ARG A 183 0.83 -11.85 -6.46
CA ARG A 183 -0.06 -11.72 -5.31
C ARG A 183 0.42 -12.49 -4.08
N ASP A 184 1.19 -13.53 -4.32
CA ASP A 184 1.75 -14.41 -3.28
C ASP A 184 2.97 -13.84 -2.55
N ASN A 185 3.54 -12.74 -3.03
CA ASN A 185 4.80 -12.21 -2.52
C ASN A 185 4.89 -10.68 -2.69
N VAL A 186 4.02 -9.96 -2.02
CA VAL A 186 4.06 -8.49 -1.97
C VAL A 186 4.97 -8.06 -0.84
N MET A 187 5.88 -7.12 -1.13
CA MET A 187 6.83 -6.58 -0.18
C MET A 187 6.30 -5.26 0.40
N VAL A 188 6.31 -5.14 1.71
CA VAL A 188 6.03 -3.90 2.43
C VAL A 188 7.32 -3.45 3.10
N ILE A 189 7.73 -2.23 2.82
CA ILE A 189 8.93 -1.61 3.38
C ILE A 189 8.47 -0.53 4.35
N HIS A 190 8.74 -0.73 5.62
CA HIS A 190 8.51 0.24 6.69
C HIS A 190 9.77 1.08 6.92
N THR A 191 9.59 2.35 7.20
CA THR A 191 10.66 3.21 7.72
C THR A 191 10.32 3.55 9.17
N ASN A 192 11.17 3.15 10.09
CA ASN A 192 11.00 3.42 11.52
C ASN A 192 11.38 4.87 11.86
N SER A 193 11.01 5.33 13.07
CA SER A 193 11.32 6.68 13.56
C SER A 193 12.82 6.98 13.68
N ASP A 194 13.66 5.95 13.80
CA ASP A 194 15.12 6.05 13.85
C ASP A 194 15.77 6.07 12.44
N GLY A 195 14.95 6.00 11.38
CA GLY A 195 15.39 5.93 9.98
C GLY A 195 15.80 4.52 9.54
N SER A 196 15.75 3.51 10.41
CA SER A 196 15.95 2.11 10.01
C SER A 196 14.79 1.63 9.13
N ARG A 197 15.06 0.62 8.29
CA ARG A 197 14.04 0.06 7.42
C ARG A 197 13.80 -1.41 7.75
N GLU A 198 12.54 -1.77 7.81
CA GLU A 198 12.07 -3.13 7.98
C GLU A 198 11.36 -3.58 6.71
N VAL A 199 11.65 -4.79 6.24
CA VAL A 199 11.03 -5.35 5.05
C VAL A 199 10.23 -6.58 5.45
N GLN A 200 8.93 -6.54 5.19
CA GLN A 200 8.04 -7.67 5.41
C GLN A 200 7.41 -8.11 4.09
N ARG A 201 7.13 -9.41 3.98
CA ARG A 201 6.48 -9.99 2.81
C ARG A 201 5.15 -10.58 3.19
N VAL A 202 4.15 -10.34 2.36
CA VAL A 202 2.79 -10.83 2.57
C VAL A 202 2.27 -11.52 1.32
N ASN A 203 1.42 -12.51 1.57
CA ASN A 203 0.67 -13.19 0.54
C ASN A 203 -0.77 -12.66 0.53
N LEU A 204 -1.15 -11.96 -0.53
CA LEU A 204 -2.50 -11.40 -0.67
C LEU A 204 -3.56 -12.47 -0.94
N THR A 205 -3.16 -13.67 -1.37
CA THR A 205 -4.10 -14.79 -1.62
C THR A 205 -4.44 -15.54 -0.34
N ASP A 206 -3.65 -15.37 0.73
CA ASP A 206 -3.84 -16.04 2.01
C ASP A 206 -4.82 -15.28 2.91
N LYS A 207 -5.76 -16.00 3.53
CA LYS A 207 -6.67 -15.46 4.54
C LYS A 207 -5.96 -14.82 5.73
N ASN A 208 -4.76 -15.32 6.08
CA ASN A 208 -3.95 -14.80 7.17
C ASN A 208 -3.46 -13.35 6.91
N LEU A 209 -3.63 -12.82 5.71
CA LEU A 209 -3.41 -11.40 5.43
C LEU A 209 -4.18 -10.50 6.43
N LEU A 210 -5.43 -10.86 6.75
CA LEU A 210 -6.29 -10.06 7.64
C LEU A 210 -5.76 -9.93 9.07
N ILE A 211 -4.91 -10.87 9.48
CA ILE A 211 -4.28 -10.88 10.82
C ILE A 211 -2.80 -10.50 10.76
N SER A 212 -2.30 -10.16 9.59
CA SER A 212 -0.91 -9.76 9.39
C SER A 212 -0.63 -8.41 10.06
N PRO A 213 0.54 -8.24 10.71
CA PRO A 213 0.94 -6.95 11.29
C PRO A 213 1.08 -5.84 10.26
N VAL A 214 1.28 -6.17 8.97
CA VAL A 214 1.37 -5.21 7.87
C VAL A 214 0.06 -5.02 7.11
N TYR A 215 -1.05 -5.57 7.63
CA TYR A 215 -2.37 -5.30 7.05
C TYR A 215 -2.71 -3.81 7.10
N ASN A 216 -2.45 -3.16 8.24
CA ASN A 216 -2.52 -1.71 8.39
C ASN A 216 -1.14 -1.11 8.09
N LEU A 217 -1.07 -0.31 7.04
CA LEU A 217 0.16 0.35 6.63
C LEU A 217 0.47 1.54 7.54
N ARG A 218 1.75 1.82 7.72
CA ARG A 218 2.25 2.97 8.47
C ARG A 218 2.53 4.14 7.53
N GLN A 219 2.72 5.31 8.09
CA GLN A 219 3.12 6.51 7.37
C GLN A 219 4.39 6.27 6.54
N ASN A 220 4.37 6.68 5.29
CA ASN A 220 5.46 6.55 4.33
C ASN A 220 5.87 5.10 3.97
N ASP A 221 5.04 4.10 4.26
CA ASP A 221 5.28 2.73 3.81
C ASP A 221 5.30 2.63 2.29
N VAL A 222 6.12 1.71 1.80
CA VAL A 222 6.19 1.39 0.38
C VAL A 222 5.69 -0.04 0.16
N VAL A 223 4.62 -0.18 -0.62
CA VAL A 223 4.09 -1.45 -1.08
C VAL A 223 4.65 -1.74 -2.47
N TYR A 224 5.51 -2.74 -2.56
CA TYR A 224 6.14 -3.15 -3.82
C TYR A 224 5.61 -4.49 -4.29
N VAL A 225 5.06 -4.50 -5.50
CA VAL A 225 4.55 -5.69 -6.18
C VAL A 225 5.56 -6.18 -7.22
N GLU A 226 6.12 -7.36 -6.98
CA GLU A 226 7.08 -7.96 -7.90
C GLU A 226 6.41 -8.47 -9.20
N PRO A 227 7.09 -8.38 -10.36
CA PRO A 227 6.63 -9.02 -11.58
C PRO A 227 6.77 -10.55 -11.48
N ASN A 228 5.84 -11.26 -12.08
CA ASN A 228 5.86 -12.72 -12.18
C ASN A 228 6.96 -13.21 -13.16
N ALA A 229 7.19 -14.53 -13.19
CA ALA A 229 8.21 -15.14 -14.03
C ALA A 229 7.96 -14.92 -15.54
N THR A 230 6.70 -14.81 -15.96
CA THR A 230 6.34 -14.57 -17.36
C THR A 230 6.82 -13.21 -17.82
N LYS A 231 6.58 -12.16 -17.04
CA LYS A 231 7.07 -10.81 -17.37
C LYS A 231 8.59 -10.71 -17.28
N LYS A 232 9.21 -11.36 -16.27
CA LYS A 232 10.67 -11.44 -16.17
C LYS A 232 11.29 -12.09 -17.41
N ARG A 233 10.67 -13.15 -17.94
CA ARG A 233 11.14 -13.80 -19.18
C ARG A 233 10.91 -12.94 -20.42
N SER A 234 9.80 -12.24 -20.53
CA SER A 234 9.51 -11.37 -21.67
C SER A 234 10.44 -10.16 -21.76
N SER A 235 11.06 -9.75 -20.65
CA SER A 235 12.11 -8.72 -20.65
C SER A 235 13.45 -9.20 -21.19
N TRP A 236 13.64 -10.52 -21.29
CA TRP A 236 14.78 -11.08 -22.02
C TRP A 236 14.48 -10.96 -23.52
N ALA A 237 15.10 -9.99 -24.17
CA ALA A 237 15.02 -9.87 -25.61
C ALA A 237 15.53 -11.17 -26.22
N ILE A 238 14.65 -11.95 -26.85
CA ILE A 238 15.08 -13.08 -27.67
C ILE A 238 15.90 -12.46 -28.81
N PRO A 239 17.19 -12.80 -28.95
CA PRO A 239 18.00 -12.24 -30.02
C PRO A 239 17.28 -12.46 -31.37
N PRO A 240 17.23 -11.43 -32.23
CA PRO A 240 16.56 -11.56 -33.54
C PRO A 240 16.94 -12.80 -34.31
N ALA A 241 18.19 -13.27 -34.16
CA ALA A 241 18.68 -14.51 -34.76
C ALA A 241 17.82 -15.76 -34.42
N TRP A 242 17.29 -15.87 -33.24
CA TRP A 242 16.41 -17.01 -32.86
C TRP A 242 15.05 -16.96 -33.53
N GLN A 243 14.51 -15.77 -33.74
CA GLN A 243 13.22 -15.59 -34.45
C GLN A 243 13.34 -15.98 -35.92
N TRP A 244 14.46 -15.64 -36.55
CA TRP A 244 14.76 -16.07 -37.92
C TRP A 244 15.04 -17.58 -38.03
N GLY A 245 15.69 -18.17 -37.02
CA GLY A 245 16.00 -19.60 -36.97
C GLY A 245 14.75 -20.46 -36.96
N THR A 246 13.74 -20.15 -36.18
CA THR A 246 12.47 -20.89 -36.12
C THR A 246 11.65 -20.75 -37.41
N SER A 247 11.68 -19.55 -38.02
CA SER A 247 11.00 -19.31 -39.29
C SER A 247 11.64 -20.08 -40.45
N ILE A 248 12.97 -20.10 -40.53
CA ILE A 248 13.73 -20.85 -41.55
C ILE A 248 13.46 -22.34 -41.39
N LEU A 249 13.48 -22.87 -40.16
CA LEU A 249 13.22 -24.28 -39.90
C LEU A 249 11.82 -24.70 -40.33
N SER A 250 10.78 -23.88 -40.03
CA SER A 250 9.41 -24.17 -40.44
C SER A 250 9.22 -24.13 -41.95
N ILE A 251 9.83 -23.18 -42.66
CA ILE A 251 9.81 -23.07 -44.09
C ILE A 251 10.50 -24.29 -44.75
N SER A 252 11.68 -24.68 -44.25
CA SER A 252 12.41 -25.84 -44.80
C SER A 252 11.65 -27.14 -44.60
N LEU A 253 10.96 -27.30 -43.44
CA LEU A 253 10.13 -28.47 -43.19
C LEU A 253 8.87 -28.51 -44.11
N SER A 254 8.27 -27.37 -44.40
CA SER A 254 7.16 -27.25 -45.34
C SER A 254 7.57 -27.57 -46.77
N ILE A 255 8.74 -27.13 -47.22
CA ILE A 255 9.28 -27.45 -48.55
C ILE A 255 9.56 -28.95 -48.64
N ALA A 256 10.20 -29.53 -47.61
CA ALA A 256 10.52 -30.97 -47.61
C ALA A 256 9.24 -31.84 -47.65
N THR A 257 8.19 -31.47 -46.93
CA THR A 257 6.90 -32.18 -46.99
C THR A 257 6.23 -32.04 -48.34
N PHE A 258 6.30 -30.85 -48.96
CA PHE A 258 5.74 -30.59 -50.27
C PHE A 258 6.45 -31.46 -51.35
N VAL A 259 7.78 -31.47 -51.35
CA VAL A 259 8.58 -32.28 -52.30
C VAL A 259 8.26 -33.77 -52.16
N VAL A 260 8.15 -34.31 -50.95
CA VAL A 260 7.81 -35.71 -50.70
C VAL A 260 6.39 -36.04 -51.19
N THR A 261 5.46 -35.07 -51.15
CA THR A 261 4.08 -35.27 -51.56
C THR A 261 3.94 -35.24 -53.09
N VAL A 262 4.75 -34.42 -53.80
CA VAL A 262 4.69 -34.27 -55.24
C VAL A 262 5.48 -35.38 -55.96
N THR A 263 6.51 -35.96 -55.33
CA THR A 263 7.33 -37.04 -55.92
C THR A 263 6.78 -38.45 -55.65
N LYS A 264 5.62 -38.56 -55.05
CA LYS A 264 4.89 -39.81 -54.83
C LYS A 264 3.68 -39.88 -55.75
#